data_f0c980b6d5afb319bd87ce8d7906c61f
#
_entry.id   f0c980b6d5afb319bd87ce8d7906c61f
#
_cell.length_a   1.000
_cell.length_b   1.000
_cell.length_c   1.000
_cell.angle_alpha   90.00
_cell.angle_beta   90.00
_cell.angle_gamma   90.00
#
_symmetry.space_group_name_H-M   'P 1'
#
loop_
_entity.id
_entity.type
_entity.pdbx_description
1 polymer ?
#
loop_
_entity_poly.entity_id
_entity_poly.type
_entity_poly.pdbx_seq_one_letter_code
_entity_poly.pdbx_strand_id
1 'polypeptide(L)'
;VPSFSYYASAEAIPPTGAVPVFCDIDPASYITSADQVKAVMTPQTKAVIAVHLFGNIAPVAEIEALGVPVVEDCAQAAGSAGQDGNPGALGTIASHSFYPSKNLGAFGDGGAITTSDRELAERVRMLRFHGSRDRVNHEEIGFNSRLDEIQAAVLRILLPQLPAWAAHRAAAASRYEELGLGRLVTLPQATAGAAPAWHLFVVGTDDPDQLSQQLAASGIQSRGYYRRPIHEQPSMSSWRPATGSLPGTDEAARRHLALPISATISDEQIEQVVTAVGAALS
;
A
#
# COMPACT_ATOMS: atom_id res chain seq x y z
N VAL A 1 -10.10 3.27 -8.04
CA VAL A 1 -9.26 2.61 -7.04
C VAL A 1 -8.69 1.33 -7.62
N PRO A 2 -7.39 0.98 -7.41
CA PRO A 2 -6.84 -0.30 -7.84
C PRO A 2 -7.53 -1.46 -7.13
N SER A 3 -7.75 -2.56 -7.89
CA SER A 3 -8.42 -3.74 -7.34
C SER A 3 -7.50 -4.67 -6.55
N PHE A 4 -6.19 -4.62 -6.84
CA PHE A 4 -5.19 -5.35 -6.08
C PHE A 4 -4.61 -4.43 -5.00
N SER A 5 -5.21 -4.46 -3.82
CA SER A 5 -4.81 -3.69 -2.63
C SER A 5 -5.41 -4.31 -1.37
N TYR A 6 -5.07 -3.74 -0.21
CA TYR A 6 -5.80 -4.02 1.01
C TYR A 6 -7.24 -3.50 0.90
N TYR A 7 -8.19 -4.24 1.44
CA TYR A 7 -9.62 -4.00 1.31
C TYR A 7 -10.05 -2.58 1.69
N ALA A 8 -9.43 -1.99 2.72
CA ALA A 8 -9.76 -0.65 3.21
C ALA A 8 -9.62 0.45 2.16
N SER A 9 -8.74 0.30 1.15
CA SER A 9 -8.59 1.28 0.07
C SER A 9 -9.91 1.51 -0.68
N ALA A 10 -10.75 0.48 -0.83
CA ALA A 10 -12.05 0.60 -1.49
C ALA A 10 -13.23 0.64 -0.51
N GLU A 11 -13.12 0.02 0.66
CA GLU A 11 -14.14 0.00 1.71
C GLU A 11 -14.57 1.41 2.13
N ALA A 12 -13.65 2.37 2.10
CA ALA A 12 -13.89 3.76 2.45
C ALA A 12 -14.82 4.50 1.47
N ILE A 13 -15.04 3.97 0.26
CA ILE A 13 -15.78 4.68 -0.81
C ILE A 13 -17.30 4.60 -0.60
N PRO A 14 -17.95 3.42 -0.45
CA PRO A 14 -19.41 3.32 -0.37
C PRO A 14 -20.05 4.15 0.76
N PRO A 15 -19.46 4.27 1.97
CA PRO A 15 -20.03 5.10 3.03
C PRO A 15 -20.14 6.59 2.69
N THR A 16 -19.40 7.07 1.68
CA THR A 16 -19.50 8.46 1.18
C THR A 16 -20.67 8.68 0.22
N GLY A 17 -21.35 7.62 -0.19
CA GLY A 17 -22.37 7.63 -1.26
C GLY A 17 -21.74 7.53 -2.66
N ALA A 18 -20.43 7.49 -2.80
CA ALA A 18 -19.76 7.27 -4.08
C ALA A 18 -19.74 5.79 -4.48
N VAL A 19 -19.60 5.56 -5.77
CA VAL A 19 -19.52 4.22 -6.36
C VAL A 19 -18.05 3.89 -6.64
N PRO A 20 -17.50 2.81 -6.07
CA PRO A 20 -16.16 2.37 -6.40
C PRO A 20 -16.10 1.84 -7.85
N VAL A 21 -15.11 2.34 -8.60
CA VAL A 21 -14.77 1.84 -9.94
C VAL A 21 -13.36 1.25 -9.86
N PHE A 22 -13.22 -0.01 -10.19
CA PHE A 22 -11.95 -0.73 -10.07
C PHE A 22 -11.11 -0.59 -11.34
N CYS A 23 -9.85 -0.21 -11.18
CA CYS A 23 -8.83 -0.25 -12.23
C CYS A 23 -7.81 -1.37 -11.97
N ASP A 24 -7.09 -1.71 -13.02
CA ASP A 24 -6.05 -2.74 -12.99
C ASP A 24 -4.73 -2.19 -12.43
N ILE A 25 -3.75 -3.08 -12.30
CA ILE A 25 -2.37 -2.77 -11.88
C ILE A 25 -1.38 -3.45 -12.84
N ASP A 26 -0.15 -2.98 -12.84
CA ASP A 26 0.97 -3.71 -13.41
C ASP A 26 1.42 -4.81 -12.42
N PRO A 27 1.42 -6.08 -12.82
CA PRO A 27 1.76 -7.19 -11.92
C PRO A 27 3.23 -7.24 -11.51
N ALA A 28 4.12 -6.52 -12.19
CA ALA A 28 5.53 -6.45 -11.83
C ALA A 28 5.81 -5.45 -10.71
N SER A 29 5.15 -4.31 -10.75
CA SER A 29 5.29 -3.24 -9.73
C SER A 29 4.20 -3.27 -8.66
N TYR A 30 3.09 -3.96 -8.93
CA TYR A 30 1.83 -3.94 -8.13
C TYR A 30 1.16 -2.56 -8.06
N ILE A 31 1.52 -1.64 -8.96
CA ILE A 31 1.05 -0.26 -8.99
C ILE A 31 0.15 -0.03 -10.20
N THR A 32 -0.89 0.79 -10.03
CA THR A 32 -1.72 1.25 -11.14
C THR A 32 -1.03 2.39 -11.90
N SER A 33 -1.21 2.44 -13.22
CA SER A 33 -0.74 3.53 -14.09
C SER A 33 -1.85 4.53 -14.42
N ALA A 34 -1.47 5.69 -14.94
CA ALA A 34 -2.44 6.67 -15.45
C ALA A 34 -3.30 6.09 -16.59
N ASP A 35 -2.74 5.26 -17.47
CA ASP A 35 -3.47 4.63 -18.55
C ASP A 35 -4.53 3.63 -18.03
N GLN A 36 -4.20 2.84 -17.01
CA GLN A 36 -5.14 1.92 -16.37
C GLN A 36 -6.28 2.67 -15.66
N VAL A 37 -5.98 3.80 -15.03
CA VAL A 37 -6.99 4.69 -14.44
C VAL A 37 -7.86 5.27 -15.55
N LYS A 38 -7.27 5.84 -16.60
CA LYS A 38 -7.98 6.45 -17.73
C LYS A 38 -8.93 5.48 -18.43
N ALA A 39 -8.55 4.22 -18.54
CA ALA A 39 -9.36 3.17 -19.18
C ALA A 39 -10.73 2.93 -18.50
N VAL A 40 -10.86 3.28 -17.21
CA VAL A 40 -12.08 3.07 -16.43
C VAL A 40 -12.73 4.40 -15.97
N MET A 41 -12.13 5.54 -16.29
CA MET A 41 -12.71 6.85 -15.97
C MET A 41 -13.96 7.15 -16.79
N THR A 42 -14.89 7.85 -16.17
CA THR A 42 -16.11 8.38 -16.81
C THR A 42 -16.28 9.86 -16.45
N PRO A 43 -17.20 10.61 -17.11
CA PRO A 43 -17.52 11.98 -16.69
C PRO A 43 -18.05 12.10 -15.25
N GLN A 44 -18.47 10.99 -14.63
CA GLN A 44 -18.92 10.93 -13.24
C GLN A 44 -17.77 10.71 -12.24
N THR A 45 -16.56 10.37 -12.71
CA THR A 45 -15.39 10.16 -11.85
C THR A 45 -15.08 11.45 -11.08
N LYS A 46 -15.02 11.37 -9.75
CA LYS A 46 -14.82 12.53 -8.87
C LYS A 46 -13.43 12.58 -8.24
N ALA A 47 -12.81 11.43 -8.04
CA ALA A 47 -11.47 11.31 -7.49
C ALA A 47 -10.88 9.94 -7.84
N VAL A 48 -9.57 9.83 -7.72
CA VAL A 48 -8.84 8.57 -7.82
C VAL A 48 -8.17 8.28 -6.48
N ILE A 49 -8.27 7.04 -5.99
CA ILE A 49 -7.43 6.57 -4.88
C ILE A 49 -6.22 5.88 -5.50
N ALA A 50 -5.05 6.48 -5.36
CA ALA A 50 -3.77 5.90 -5.76
C ALA A 50 -3.12 5.23 -4.54
N VAL A 51 -2.79 3.93 -4.66
CA VAL A 51 -2.23 3.16 -3.55
C VAL A 51 -0.74 2.97 -3.77
N HIS A 52 0.06 3.36 -2.78
CA HIS A 52 1.49 3.10 -2.73
C HIS A 52 1.76 1.70 -2.15
N LEU A 53 1.38 0.69 -2.91
CA LEU A 53 1.30 -0.68 -2.43
C LEU A 53 2.70 -1.26 -2.14
N PHE A 54 2.82 -2.01 -1.05
CA PHE A 54 4.02 -2.67 -0.56
C PHE A 54 5.22 -1.73 -0.28
N GLY A 55 4.97 -0.41 -0.31
CA GLY A 55 5.99 0.63 -0.16
C GLY A 55 6.55 1.15 -1.48
N ASN A 56 6.04 0.68 -2.62
CA ASN A 56 6.33 1.28 -3.93
C ASN A 56 5.53 2.59 -4.10
N ILE A 57 5.79 3.37 -5.14
CA ILE A 57 5.18 4.70 -5.34
C ILE A 57 4.32 4.70 -6.60
N ALA A 58 3.04 5.10 -6.46
CA ALA A 58 2.15 5.30 -7.59
C ALA A 58 2.50 6.60 -8.34
N PRO A 59 2.30 6.66 -9.67
CA PRO A 59 2.60 7.84 -10.49
C PRO A 59 1.52 8.92 -10.32
N VAL A 60 1.49 9.55 -9.13
CA VAL A 60 0.42 10.47 -8.72
C VAL A 60 0.29 11.66 -9.65
N ALA A 61 1.41 12.28 -10.05
CA ALA A 61 1.39 13.44 -10.95
C ALA A 61 0.76 13.11 -12.32
N GLU A 62 1.06 11.92 -12.86
CA GLU A 62 0.47 11.46 -14.13
C GLU A 62 -1.03 11.19 -13.99
N ILE A 63 -1.46 10.67 -12.83
CA ILE A 63 -2.87 10.42 -12.54
C ILE A 63 -3.61 11.76 -12.33
N GLU A 64 -3.03 12.73 -11.62
CA GLU A 64 -3.63 14.08 -11.46
C GLU A 64 -3.77 14.81 -12.79
N ALA A 65 -2.84 14.59 -13.73
CA ALA A 65 -2.92 15.15 -15.08
C ALA A 65 -4.17 14.69 -15.87
N LEU A 66 -4.88 13.67 -15.41
CA LEU A 66 -6.19 13.26 -15.95
C LEU A 66 -7.33 14.22 -15.54
N GLY A 67 -7.07 15.20 -14.68
CA GLY A 67 -7.99 16.30 -14.34
C GLY A 67 -8.93 15.98 -13.17
N VAL A 68 -8.61 15.02 -12.31
CA VAL A 68 -9.38 14.70 -11.10
C VAL A 68 -8.46 14.66 -9.88
N PRO A 69 -8.97 15.02 -8.69
CA PRO A 69 -8.21 14.93 -7.45
C PRO A 69 -7.71 13.51 -7.16
N VAL A 70 -6.50 13.39 -6.61
CA VAL A 70 -5.94 12.11 -6.16
C VAL A 70 -5.89 12.06 -4.64
N VAL A 71 -6.44 10.99 -4.10
CA VAL A 71 -6.28 10.58 -2.71
C VAL A 71 -5.16 9.54 -2.65
N GLU A 72 -4.06 9.87 -2.00
CA GLU A 72 -2.98 8.89 -1.79
C GLU A 72 -3.33 7.94 -0.62
N ASP A 73 -3.28 6.64 -0.87
CA ASP A 73 -3.23 5.64 0.19
C ASP A 73 -1.76 5.31 0.50
N CYS A 74 -1.23 5.98 1.52
CA CYS A 74 0.14 5.84 1.99
C CYS A 74 0.27 4.82 3.13
N ALA A 75 -0.74 3.99 3.38
CA ALA A 75 -0.75 3.06 4.51
C ALA A 75 0.43 2.08 4.53
N GLN A 76 1.14 1.91 3.42
CA GLN A 76 2.30 1.02 3.29
C GLN A 76 3.58 1.75 2.84
N ALA A 77 3.56 3.08 2.73
CA ALA A 77 4.63 3.84 2.10
C ALA A 77 5.45 4.72 3.07
N ALA A 78 5.29 4.54 4.38
CA ALA A 78 6.11 5.28 5.34
C ALA A 78 7.60 4.95 5.13
N GLY A 79 8.40 5.98 4.82
CA GLY A 79 9.82 5.87 4.50
C GLY A 79 10.15 5.70 3.02
N SER A 80 9.15 5.58 2.13
CA SER A 80 9.39 5.64 0.68
C SER A 80 9.76 7.05 0.24
N ALA A 81 10.62 7.16 -0.76
CA ALA A 81 11.04 8.43 -1.35
C ALA A 81 11.00 8.36 -2.87
N GLY A 82 10.59 9.43 -3.52
CA GLY A 82 10.55 9.55 -4.98
C GLY A 82 11.24 10.82 -5.46
N GLN A 83 11.64 10.84 -6.73
CA GLN A 83 12.27 12.02 -7.33
C GLN A 83 11.34 13.24 -7.38
N ASP A 84 10.02 13.00 -7.50
CA ASP A 84 8.98 14.04 -7.57
C ASP A 84 8.43 14.43 -6.19
N GLY A 85 8.91 13.79 -5.14
CA GLY A 85 8.48 13.98 -3.75
C GLY A 85 8.17 12.66 -3.04
N ASN A 86 7.79 12.78 -1.78
CA ASN A 86 7.50 11.61 -0.95
C ASN A 86 5.99 11.34 -0.90
N PRO A 87 5.57 10.06 -0.81
CA PRO A 87 4.17 9.70 -0.55
C PRO A 87 3.57 10.49 0.61
N GLY A 88 2.37 10.98 0.42
CA GLY A 88 1.69 11.87 1.36
C GLY A 88 1.81 13.35 1.07
N ALA A 89 2.57 13.73 0.05
CA ALA A 89 2.74 15.11 -0.41
C ALA A 89 2.62 15.25 -1.94
N LEU A 90 2.25 14.19 -2.63
CA LEU A 90 2.18 14.15 -4.10
C LEU A 90 0.80 14.50 -4.62
N GLY A 91 -0.26 14.03 -3.96
CA GLY A 91 -1.65 14.23 -4.38
C GLY A 91 -2.38 15.31 -3.59
N THR A 92 -3.67 15.42 -3.86
CA THR A 92 -4.55 16.39 -3.22
C THR A 92 -4.63 16.19 -1.70
N ILE A 93 -4.70 14.95 -1.25
CA ILE A 93 -4.79 14.54 0.16
C ILE A 93 -4.28 13.11 0.31
N ALA A 94 -3.72 12.77 1.45
CA ALA A 94 -3.20 11.44 1.71
C ALA A 94 -3.62 10.89 3.07
N SER A 95 -3.78 9.57 3.12
CA SER A 95 -4.03 8.81 4.35
C SER A 95 -2.82 7.95 4.71
N HIS A 96 -2.47 7.92 5.99
CA HIS A 96 -1.37 7.14 6.56
C HIS A 96 -1.91 6.19 7.62
N SER A 97 -1.32 5.00 7.72
CA SER A 97 -1.63 4.02 8.75
C SER A 97 -0.45 3.87 9.70
N PHE A 98 -0.75 3.88 11.00
CA PHE A 98 0.19 3.58 12.08
C PHE A 98 -0.13 2.25 12.75
N TYR A 99 -0.88 1.37 12.07
CA TYR A 99 -1.13 0.02 12.57
C TYR A 99 0.20 -0.67 12.95
N PRO A 100 0.28 -1.47 14.02
CA PRO A 100 1.55 -1.97 14.58
C PRO A 100 2.50 -2.66 13.60
N SER A 101 1.98 -3.29 12.54
CA SER A 101 2.83 -3.95 11.54
C SER A 101 3.36 -3.02 10.44
N LYS A 102 3.02 -1.73 10.45
CA LYS A 102 3.48 -0.76 9.45
C LYS A 102 4.95 -0.37 9.69
N ASN A 103 5.61 0.14 8.65
CA ASN A 103 7.00 0.60 8.74
C ASN A 103 7.18 1.65 9.85
N LEU A 104 6.17 2.49 10.07
CA LEU A 104 6.03 3.36 11.23
C LEU A 104 4.76 2.91 11.97
N GLY A 105 4.89 1.96 12.88
CA GLY A 105 3.78 1.39 13.64
C GLY A 105 3.69 1.97 15.06
N ALA A 106 2.48 2.28 15.49
CA ALA A 106 2.16 2.52 16.90
C ALA A 106 2.00 1.20 17.67
N PHE A 107 1.63 1.23 18.95
CA PHE A 107 1.31 0.04 19.75
C PHE A 107 -0.18 -0.31 19.73
N GLY A 108 -0.93 0.27 18.81
CA GLY A 108 -2.35 0.07 18.58
C GLY A 108 -2.77 0.76 17.29
N ASP A 109 -4.07 0.87 17.05
CA ASP A 109 -4.59 1.55 15.88
C ASP A 109 -4.22 3.05 15.88
N GLY A 110 -3.89 3.55 14.70
CA GLY A 110 -3.57 4.95 14.50
C GLY A 110 -3.41 5.28 13.01
N GLY A 111 -3.53 6.54 12.70
CA GLY A 111 -3.34 7.06 11.35
C GLY A 111 -3.21 8.58 11.34
N ALA A 112 -2.87 9.11 10.18
CA ALA A 112 -2.83 10.53 9.93
C ALA A 112 -3.36 10.84 8.54
N ILE A 113 -3.74 12.09 8.34
CA ILE A 113 -4.05 12.66 7.03
C ILE A 113 -3.08 13.81 6.78
N THR A 114 -2.52 13.87 5.58
CA THR A 114 -1.69 14.98 5.12
C THR A 114 -2.28 15.62 3.87
N THR A 115 -2.15 16.94 3.77
CA THR A 115 -2.52 17.72 2.59
C THR A 115 -1.79 19.06 2.61
N SER A 116 -1.48 19.60 1.44
CA SER A 116 -0.97 20.97 1.28
C SER A 116 -2.10 21.99 1.17
N ASP A 117 -3.35 21.56 1.04
CA ASP A 117 -4.53 22.42 1.00
C ASP A 117 -5.00 22.75 2.42
N ARG A 118 -4.95 24.05 2.76
CA ARG A 118 -5.34 24.54 4.07
C ARG A 118 -6.83 24.33 4.39
N GLU A 119 -7.70 24.49 3.39
CA GLU A 119 -9.15 24.34 3.58
C GLU A 119 -9.50 22.87 3.85
N LEU A 120 -8.89 21.94 3.09
CA LEU A 120 -9.03 20.52 3.34
C LEU A 120 -8.49 20.14 4.73
N ALA A 121 -7.33 20.68 5.13
CA ALA A 121 -6.76 20.42 6.46
C ALA A 121 -7.70 20.87 7.58
N GLU A 122 -8.29 22.07 7.48
CA GLU A 122 -9.24 22.60 8.45
C GLU A 122 -10.54 21.76 8.48
N ARG A 123 -11.04 21.36 7.31
CA ARG A 123 -12.23 20.51 7.24
C ARG A 123 -11.99 19.13 7.86
N VAL A 124 -10.85 18.50 7.59
CA VAL A 124 -10.47 17.22 8.23
C VAL A 124 -10.38 17.37 9.75
N ARG A 125 -9.77 18.45 10.26
CA ARG A 125 -9.71 18.72 11.70
C ARG A 125 -11.08 18.83 12.34
N MET A 126 -12.02 19.48 11.66
CA MET A 126 -13.41 19.59 12.10
C MET A 126 -14.11 18.22 12.07
N LEU A 127 -14.05 17.51 10.94
CA LEU A 127 -14.73 16.22 10.75
C LEU A 127 -14.26 15.16 11.75
N ARG A 128 -12.94 15.05 12.00
CA ARG A 128 -12.38 14.09 12.96
C ARG A 128 -12.81 14.32 14.40
N PHE A 129 -13.36 15.51 14.70
CA PHE A 129 -13.83 15.92 16.01
C PHE A 129 -15.34 16.20 16.00
N HIS A 130 -16.13 15.20 15.57
CA HIS A 130 -17.60 15.23 15.56
C HIS A 130 -18.20 16.36 14.71
N GLY A 131 -17.48 16.88 13.69
CA GLY A 131 -17.95 17.99 12.85
C GLY A 131 -17.94 19.35 13.57
N SER A 132 -17.09 19.54 14.58
CA SER A 132 -17.03 20.75 15.38
C SER A 132 -15.65 21.38 15.37
N ARG A 133 -15.60 22.74 15.30
CA ARG A 133 -14.38 23.53 15.41
C ARG A 133 -14.11 24.02 16.84
N ASP A 134 -15.16 24.27 17.61
CA ASP A 134 -15.14 24.91 18.94
C ASP A 134 -15.56 23.98 20.07
N ARG A 135 -15.92 22.73 19.76
CA ARG A 135 -16.45 21.69 20.69
C ARG A 135 -17.84 22.00 21.26
N VAL A 136 -18.53 23.00 20.72
CA VAL A 136 -19.86 23.44 21.16
C VAL A 136 -20.86 23.32 20.00
N ASN A 137 -20.47 23.89 18.85
CA ASN A 137 -21.30 23.87 17.67
C ASN A 137 -20.81 22.78 16.70
N HIS A 138 -21.72 21.93 16.25
CA HIS A 138 -21.44 20.87 15.27
C HIS A 138 -21.98 21.31 13.91
N GLU A 139 -21.06 21.73 13.04
CA GLU A 139 -21.39 22.33 11.73
C GLU A 139 -21.75 21.27 10.70
N GLU A 140 -21.16 20.07 10.81
CA GLU A 140 -21.40 18.92 9.94
C GLU A 140 -21.49 17.63 10.79
N ILE A 141 -22.00 16.56 10.18
CA ILE A 141 -21.89 15.22 10.78
C ILE A 141 -20.43 14.76 10.62
N GLY A 142 -19.77 14.55 11.71
CA GLY A 142 -18.37 14.15 11.75
C GLY A 142 -18.17 12.80 12.44
N PHE A 143 -16.92 12.53 12.80
CA PHE A 143 -16.45 11.27 13.37
C PHE A 143 -15.72 11.49 14.69
N ASN A 144 -15.68 10.46 15.52
CA ASN A 144 -14.72 10.36 16.59
C ASN A 144 -13.45 9.68 16.06
N SER A 145 -12.56 10.46 15.43
CA SER A 145 -11.33 9.93 14.80
C SER A 145 -10.11 10.72 15.32
N ARG A 146 -9.55 10.24 16.42
CA ARG A 146 -8.45 10.88 17.12
C ARG A 146 -7.33 9.88 17.40
N LEU A 147 -6.09 10.31 17.21
CA LEU A 147 -4.93 9.54 17.64
C LEU A 147 -4.78 9.70 19.16
N ASP A 148 -4.68 8.58 19.87
CA ASP A 148 -4.44 8.59 21.31
C ASP A 148 -3.06 9.18 21.64
N GLU A 149 -2.96 9.95 22.72
CA GLU A 149 -1.72 10.60 23.16
C GLU A 149 -0.60 9.59 23.43
N ILE A 150 -0.92 8.39 23.93
CA ILE A 150 0.04 7.31 24.14
C ILE A 150 0.63 6.87 22.80
N GLN A 151 -0.21 6.64 21.79
CA GLN A 151 0.24 6.26 20.46
C GLN A 151 1.06 7.38 19.79
N ALA A 152 0.65 8.64 19.98
CA ALA A 152 1.40 9.79 19.51
C ALA A 152 2.79 9.91 20.17
N ALA A 153 2.90 9.60 21.45
CA ALA A 153 4.18 9.59 22.17
C ALA A 153 5.11 8.49 21.64
N VAL A 154 4.60 7.28 21.40
CA VAL A 154 5.34 6.19 20.77
C VAL A 154 5.84 6.59 19.39
N LEU A 155 4.96 7.11 18.54
CA LEU A 155 5.32 7.51 17.16
C LEU A 155 6.38 8.62 17.14
N ARG A 156 6.35 9.58 18.08
CA ARG A 156 7.38 10.62 18.21
C ARG A 156 8.76 10.07 18.51
N ILE A 157 8.85 8.93 19.21
CA ILE A 157 10.12 8.25 19.51
C ILE A 157 10.60 7.46 18.28
N LEU A 158 9.67 6.82 17.57
CA LEU A 158 9.98 5.93 16.45
C LEU A 158 10.23 6.67 15.12
N LEU A 159 9.53 7.78 14.88
CA LEU A 159 9.62 8.53 13.62
C LEU A 159 11.06 8.92 13.22
N PRO A 160 11.94 9.38 14.13
CA PRO A 160 13.34 9.69 13.77
C PRO A 160 14.15 8.49 13.28
N GLN A 161 13.70 7.24 13.56
CA GLN A 161 14.37 6.01 13.12
C GLN A 161 13.94 5.59 11.70
N LEU A 162 12.83 6.12 11.20
CA LEU A 162 12.23 5.68 9.94
C LEU A 162 13.19 5.74 8.74
N PRO A 163 14.04 6.78 8.55
CA PRO A 163 15.01 6.79 7.46
C PRO A 163 16.02 5.63 7.52
N ALA A 164 16.52 5.30 8.70
CA ALA A 164 17.44 4.19 8.89
C ALA A 164 16.73 2.84 8.61
N TRP A 165 15.50 2.67 9.07
CA TRP A 165 14.71 1.47 8.81
C TRP A 165 14.39 1.28 7.33
N ALA A 166 14.08 2.35 6.61
CA ALA A 166 13.86 2.31 5.16
C ALA A 166 15.16 1.91 4.43
N ALA A 167 16.29 2.46 4.82
CA ALA A 167 17.59 2.10 4.25
C ALA A 167 17.95 0.61 4.50
N HIS A 168 17.71 0.08 5.70
CA HIS A 168 17.95 -1.34 6.00
C HIS A 168 17.02 -2.25 5.17
N ARG A 169 15.74 -1.90 4.99
CA ARG A 169 14.83 -2.66 4.12
C ARG A 169 15.27 -2.62 2.66
N ALA A 170 15.73 -1.46 2.17
CA ALA A 170 16.27 -1.35 0.82
C ALA A 170 17.54 -2.20 0.63
N ALA A 171 18.45 -2.19 1.60
CA ALA A 171 19.62 -3.07 1.60
C ALA A 171 19.24 -4.56 1.60
N ALA A 172 18.25 -4.95 2.40
CA ALA A 172 17.74 -6.31 2.42
C ALA A 172 17.13 -6.73 1.08
N ALA A 173 16.37 -5.85 0.41
CA ALA A 173 15.84 -6.11 -0.92
C ALA A 173 16.96 -6.27 -1.96
N SER A 174 17.99 -5.43 -1.93
CA SER A 174 19.17 -5.57 -2.79
C SER A 174 19.93 -6.87 -2.50
N ARG A 175 20.04 -7.27 -1.23
CA ARG A 175 20.73 -8.51 -0.86
C ARG A 175 20.01 -9.75 -1.39
N TYR A 176 18.67 -9.77 -1.43
CA TYR A 176 17.92 -10.84 -2.08
C TYR A 176 18.29 -10.97 -3.58
N GLU A 177 18.41 -9.84 -4.28
CA GLU A 177 18.78 -9.81 -5.69
C GLU A 177 20.24 -10.28 -5.91
N GLU A 178 21.18 -9.79 -5.11
CA GLU A 178 22.62 -10.16 -5.16
C GLU A 178 22.82 -11.66 -4.96
N LEU A 179 22.03 -12.29 -4.09
CA LEU A 179 22.07 -13.73 -3.85
C LEU A 179 21.40 -14.56 -4.97
N GLY A 180 20.90 -13.89 -6.00
CA GLY A 180 20.35 -14.52 -7.20
C GLY A 180 18.90 -15.00 -7.06
N LEU A 181 18.12 -14.47 -6.11
CA LEU A 181 16.70 -14.81 -5.95
C LEU A 181 15.90 -14.59 -7.24
N GLY A 182 16.26 -13.57 -8.05
CA GLY A 182 15.62 -13.28 -9.33
C GLY A 182 15.80 -14.37 -10.40
N ARG A 183 16.67 -15.37 -10.18
CA ARG A 183 16.77 -16.56 -11.05
C ARG A 183 15.76 -17.65 -10.69
N LEU A 184 15.15 -17.55 -9.51
CA LEU A 184 14.24 -18.53 -8.95
C LEU A 184 12.79 -18.07 -9.01
N VAL A 185 12.55 -16.77 -8.80
CA VAL A 185 11.22 -16.14 -8.75
C VAL A 185 11.25 -14.77 -9.44
N THR A 186 10.08 -14.22 -9.79
CA THR A 186 9.99 -12.85 -10.30
C THR A 186 10.12 -11.87 -9.15
N LEU A 187 11.13 -10.99 -9.20
CA LEU A 187 11.30 -9.93 -8.18
C LEU A 187 10.33 -8.76 -8.43
N PRO A 188 9.88 -8.07 -7.36
CA PRO A 188 9.09 -6.87 -7.51
C PRO A 188 9.91 -5.73 -8.13
N GLN A 189 9.28 -4.94 -9.00
CA GLN A 189 9.91 -3.81 -9.66
C GLN A 189 9.53 -2.49 -9.00
N ALA A 190 10.52 -1.66 -8.68
CA ALA A 190 10.27 -0.29 -8.27
C ALA A 190 9.74 0.53 -9.45
N THR A 191 8.79 1.42 -9.19
CA THR A 191 8.36 2.44 -10.16
C THR A 191 9.54 3.35 -10.50
N ALA A 192 9.61 3.82 -11.73
CA ALA A 192 10.70 4.70 -12.17
C ALA A 192 10.86 5.91 -11.24
N GLY A 193 12.08 6.17 -10.79
CA GLY A 193 12.40 7.26 -9.86
C GLY A 193 11.96 7.03 -8.41
N ALA A 194 11.41 5.87 -8.07
CA ALA A 194 11.02 5.54 -6.71
C ALA A 194 12.13 4.80 -5.95
N ALA A 195 12.27 5.11 -4.67
CA ALA A 195 12.99 4.34 -3.67
C ALA A 195 11.96 3.74 -2.68
N PRO A 196 11.51 2.50 -2.92
CA PRO A 196 10.49 1.86 -2.08
C PRO A 196 10.98 1.62 -0.66
N ALA A 197 10.10 1.83 0.32
CA ALA A 197 10.39 1.48 1.72
C ALA A 197 10.17 -0.01 2.04
N TRP A 198 9.82 -0.81 1.05
CA TRP A 198 9.64 -2.27 1.14
C TRP A 198 8.87 -2.68 2.41
N HIS A 199 7.65 -2.19 2.53
CA HIS A 199 6.75 -2.64 3.61
C HIS A 199 6.58 -4.16 3.56
N LEU A 200 6.43 -4.68 2.35
CA LEU A 200 6.48 -6.10 2.03
C LEU A 200 7.42 -6.31 0.83
N PHE A 201 8.12 -7.43 0.81
CA PHE A 201 8.92 -7.87 -0.34
C PHE A 201 8.15 -9.00 -1.03
N VAL A 202 7.42 -8.66 -2.08
CA VAL A 202 6.45 -9.56 -2.71
C VAL A 202 6.98 -10.04 -4.04
N VAL A 203 7.25 -11.33 -4.14
CA VAL A 203 7.75 -11.99 -5.35
C VAL A 203 6.63 -12.69 -6.09
N GLY A 204 6.82 -12.93 -7.40
CA GLY A 204 5.92 -13.74 -8.22
C GLY A 204 6.48 -15.15 -8.43
N THR A 205 5.64 -16.18 -8.24
CA THR A 205 5.97 -17.59 -8.51
C THR A 205 4.77 -18.30 -9.11
N ASP A 206 4.99 -19.45 -9.77
CA ASP A 206 3.91 -20.18 -10.42
C ASP A 206 3.02 -20.93 -9.44
N ASP A 207 3.59 -21.46 -8.36
CA ASP A 207 2.83 -22.10 -7.27
C ASP A 207 3.22 -21.49 -5.92
N PRO A 208 2.62 -20.35 -5.54
CA PRO A 208 2.93 -19.68 -4.29
C PRO A 208 2.45 -20.43 -3.05
N ASP A 209 1.48 -21.31 -3.17
CA ASP A 209 0.98 -22.08 -2.03
C ASP A 209 1.91 -23.25 -1.72
N GLN A 210 2.41 -23.96 -2.74
CA GLN A 210 3.45 -24.98 -2.58
C GLN A 210 4.73 -24.37 -2.01
N LEU A 211 5.20 -23.25 -2.59
CA LEU A 211 6.41 -22.59 -2.08
C LEU A 211 6.23 -22.16 -0.62
N SER A 212 5.08 -21.61 -0.26
CA SER A 212 4.79 -21.19 1.12
C SER A 212 4.83 -22.39 2.10
N GLN A 213 4.30 -23.55 1.71
CA GLN A 213 4.34 -24.76 2.53
C GLN A 213 5.78 -25.28 2.74
N GLN A 214 6.61 -25.28 1.69
CA GLN A 214 7.99 -25.72 1.76
C GLN A 214 8.85 -24.77 2.60
N LEU A 215 8.65 -23.45 2.47
CA LEU A 215 9.28 -22.45 3.32
C LEU A 215 8.88 -22.63 4.79
N ALA A 216 7.61 -22.88 5.07
CA ALA A 216 7.13 -23.13 6.43
C ALA A 216 7.76 -24.40 7.03
N ALA A 217 7.97 -25.46 6.25
CA ALA A 217 8.69 -26.67 6.68
C ALA A 217 10.15 -26.39 7.05
N SER A 218 10.75 -25.34 6.47
CA SER A 218 12.09 -24.83 6.79
C SER A 218 12.09 -23.75 7.89
N GLY A 219 10.96 -23.52 8.57
CA GLY A 219 10.82 -22.50 9.62
C GLY A 219 10.73 -21.07 9.10
N ILE A 220 10.52 -20.85 7.81
CA ILE A 220 10.44 -19.54 7.18
C ILE A 220 8.96 -19.19 6.93
N GLN A 221 8.50 -18.10 7.53
CA GLN A 221 7.14 -17.61 7.31
C GLN A 221 7.06 -16.82 5.99
N SER A 222 6.04 -17.11 5.21
CA SER A 222 5.67 -16.35 4.00
C SER A 222 4.15 -16.16 3.95
N ARG A 223 3.66 -15.23 3.17
CA ARG A 223 2.23 -14.93 3.14
C ARG A 223 1.75 -14.38 1.79
N GLY A 224 0.59 -14.86 1.35
CA GLY A 224 -0.13 -14.28 0.21
C GLY A 224 -0.94 -13.04 0.63
N TYR A 225 -0.65 -11.90 0.03
CA TYR A 225 -1.39 -10.64 0.10
C TYR A 225 -1.69 -10.20 -1.34
N TYR A 226 -2.79 -10.17 -1.82
CA TYR A 226 -4.16 -10.40 -1.48
C TYR A 226 -4.70 -11.46 -2.46
N ARG A 227 -4.88 -12.70 -2.01
CA ARG A 227 -5.30 -13.83 -2.86
C ARG A 227 -6.64 -13.60 -3.55
N ARG A 228 -7.49 -12.81 -2.93
CA ARG A 228 -8.76 -12.41 -3.50
C ARG A 228 -8.77 -10.91 -3.73
N PRO A 229 -8.76 -10.45 -4.99
CA PRO A 229 -8.87 -9.04 -5.33
C PRO A 229 -10.10 -8.37 -4.70
N ILE A 230 -10.05 -7.04 -4.53
CA ILE A 230 -11.13 -6.31 -3.85
C ILE A 230 -12.46 -6.46 -4.61
N HIS A 231 -12.45 -6.36 -5.94
CA HIS A 231 -13.67 -6.47 -6.74
C HIS A 231 -14.34 -7.86 -6.68
N GLU A 232 -13.61 -8.88 -6.25
CA GLU A 232 -14.14 -10.23 -6.05
C GLU A 232 -14.68 -10.46 -4.63
N GLN A 233 -14.45 -9.53 -3.70
CA GLN A 233 -14.98 -9.65 -2.34
C GLN A 233 -16.51 -9.65 -2.38
N PRO A 234 -17.18 -10.50 -1.57
CA PRO A 234 -18.65 -10.58 -1.56
C PRO A 234 -19.33 -9.25 -1.32
N SER A 235 -18.76 -8.41 -0.44
CA SER A 235 -19.27 -7.07 -0.13
C SER A 235 -19.14 -6.07 -1.29
N MET A 236 -18.27 -6.34 -2.28
CA MET A 236 -18.05 -5.51 -3.45
C MET A 236 -18.73 -6.05 -4.72
N SER A 237 -19.52 -7.12 -4.60
CA SER A 237 -20.14 -7.82 -5.73
C SER A 237 -21.06 -6.93 -6.60
N SER A 238 -21.64 -5.88 -6.02
CA SER A 238 -22.46 -4.91 -6.75
C SER A 238 -21.69 -3.96 -7.66
N TRP A 239 -20.35 -3.88 -7.51
CA TRP A 239 -19.47 -2.96 -8.22
C TRP A 239 -18.36 -3.66 -9.02
N ARG A 240 -18.67 -4.84 -9.55
CA ARG A 240 -17.73 -5.58 -10.41
C ARG A 240 -17.37 -4.76 -11.65
N PRO A 241 -16.11 -4.86 -12.15
CA PRO A 241 -15.70 -4.18 -13.37
C PRO A 241 -16.62 -4.52 -14.53
N ALA A 242 -17.03 -3.52 -15.30
CA ALA A 242 -17.87 -3.72 -16.49
C ALA A 242 -17.15 -4.54 -17.57
N THR A 243 -15.82 -4.50 -17.62
CA THR A 243 -14.96 -5.27 -18.52
C THR A 243 -14.81 -6.73 -18.11
N GLY A 244 -15.27 -7.12 -16.93
CA GLY A 244 -15.24 -8.50 -16.42
C GLY A 244 -13.86 -9.04 -16.04
N SER A 245 -12.75 -8.40 -16.43
CA SER A 245 -11.38 -8.87 -16.16
C SER A 245 -10.42 -7.70 -15.90
N LEU A 246 -9.52 -7.91 -14.95
CA LEU A 246 -8.39 -7.05 -14.63
C LEU A 246 -7.12 -7.93 -14.68
N PRO A 247 -6.53 -8.15 -15.85
CA PRO A 247 -5.52 -9.20 -16.05
C PRO A 247 -4.28 -9.04 -15.19
N GLY A 248 -3.80 -7.82 -14.94
CA GLY A 248 -2.68 -7.58 -14.04
C GLY A 248 -3.02 -7.91 -12.59
N THR A 249 -4.22 -7.55 -12.15
CA THR A 249 -4.77 -7.90 -10.84
C THR A 249 -4.91 -9.42 -10.68
N ASP A 250 -5.45 -10.10 -11.70
CA ASP A 250 -5.66 -11.55 -11.68
C ASP A 250 -4.32 -12.29 -11.65
N GLU A 251 -3.34 -11.83 -12.42
CA GLU A 251 -1.98 -12.37 -12.40
C GLU A 251 -1.32 -12.17 -11.03
N ALA A 252 -1.35 -10.95 -10.51
CA ALA A 252 -0.81 -10.64 -9.18
C ALA A 252 -1.47 -11.50 -8.10
N ALA A 253 -2.80 -11.63 -8.09
CA ALA A 253 -3.52 -12.43 -7.10
C ALA A 253 -3.14 -13.91 -7.13
N ARG A 254 -2.88 -14.46 -8.31
CA ARG A 254 -2.53 -15.86 -8.52
C ARG A 254 -1.07 -16.18 -8.12
N ARG A 255 -0.12 -15.28 -8.40
CA ARG A 255 1.32 -15.58 -8.37
C ARG A 255 2.07 -15.06 -7.17
N HIS A 256 1.54 -14.09 -6.44
CA HIS A 256 2.30 -13.37 -5.43
C HIS A 256 2.54 -14.16 -4.14
N LEU A 257 3.72 -13.94 -3.54
CA LEU A 257 4.10 -14.43 -2.21
C LEU A 257 5.02 -13.41 -1.54
N ALA A 258 4.69 -12.96 -0.33
CA ALA A 258 5.56 -12.10 0.46
C ALA A 258 6.61 -12.95 1.18
N LEU A 259 7.87 -12.61 0.98
CA LEU A 259 9.03 -13.15 1.69
C LEU A 259 9.39 -12.26 2.89
N PRO A 260 10.13 -12.80 3.88
CA PRO A 260 10.55 -12.03 5.04
C PRO A 260 11.31 -10.76 4.66
N ILE A 261 10.91 -9.64 5.23
CA ILE A 261 11.62 -8.37 5.16
C ILE A 261 11.33 -7.54 6.40
N SER A 262 12.38 -6.97 7.00
CA SER A 262 12.24 -6.06 8.14
C SER A 262 13.44 -5.11 8.19
N ALA A 263 13.36 -4.07 9.03
CA ALA A 263 14.50 -3.20 9.30
C ALA A 263 15.62 -3.89 10.12
N THR A 264 15.40 -5.12 10.59
CA THR A 264 16.33 -5.86 11.45
C THR A 264 16.65 -7.25 10.93
N ILE A 265 16.23 -7.60 9.71
CA ILE A 265 16.59 -8.88 9.10
C ILE A 265 18.10 -8.93 8.85
N SER A 266 18.76 -10.03 9.22
CA SER A 266 20.18 -10.19 9.00
C SER A 266 20.48 -10.80 7.62
N ASP A 267 21.72 -10.64 7.15
CA ASP A 267 22.20 -11.24 5.90
C ASP A 267 22.09 -12.76 5.94
N GLU A 268 22.39 -13.40 7.08
CA GLU A 268 22.26 -14.85 7.26
C GLU A 268 20.81 -15.29 7.12
N GLN A 269 19.86 -14.53 7.63
CA GLN A 269 18.43 -14.82 7.47
C GLN A 269 18.00 -14.71 6.02
N ILE A 270 18.49 -13.69 5.29
CA ILE A 270 18.24 -13.53 3.85
C ILE A 270 18.83 -14.71 3.07
N GLU A 271 20.08 -15.12 3.35
CA GLU A 271 20.71 -16.28 2.74
C GLU A 271 19.94 -17.58 2.98
N GLN A 272 19.43 -17.78 4.20
CA GLN A 272 18.56 -18.91 4.52
C GLN A 272 17.28 -18.93 3.69
N VAL A 273 16.63 -17.76 3.51
CA VAL A 273 15.42 -17.64 2.68
C VAL A 273 15.73 -18.00 1.22
N VAL A 274 16.79 -17.43 0.63
CA VAL A 274 17.16 -17.71 -0.77
C VAL A 274 17.51 -19.19 -0.98
N THR A 275 18.25 -19.79 -0.04
CA THR A 275 18.59 -21.20 -0.08
C THR A 275 17.35 -22.09 -0.02
N ALA A 276 16.40 -21.77 0.88
CA ALA A 276 15.16 -22.51 1.02
C ALA A 276 14.26 -22.37 -0.21
N VAL A 277 14.17 -21.18 -0.82
CA VAL A 277 13.46 -20.98 -2.09
C VAL A 277 14.08 -21.82 -3.20
N GLY A 278 15.42 -21.83 -3.31
CA GLY A 278 16.12 -22.64 -4.31
C GLY A 278 15.86 -24.15 -4.14
N ALA A 279 15.91 -24.63 -2.90
CA ALA A 279 15.58 -26.04 -2.60
C ALA A 279 14.11 -26.39 -2.87
N ALA A 280 13.20 -25.43 -2.67
CA ALA A 280 11.77 -25.63 -2.89
C ALA A 280 11.38 -25.68 -4.37
N LEU A 281 12.15 -25.03 -5.24
CA LEU A 281 11.85 -24.92 -6.68
C LEU A 281 12.74 -25.85 -7.56
N SER A 282 13.62 -26.65 -6.93
CA SER A 282 14.43 -27.69 -7.59
C SER A 282 13.68 -29.00 -7.70
#